data_444e0f596fba8808d775a344cf973f13
#
_entry.id   444e0f596fba8808d775a344cf973f13
#
_cell.length_a   1.000
_cell.length_b   1.000
_cell.length_c   1.000
_cell.angle_alpha   90.00
_cell.angle_beta   90.00
_cell.angle_gamma   90.00
#
_symmetry.space_group_name_H-M   'P 1'
#
loop_
_entity.id
_entity.type
_entity.pdbx_description
1 polymer ?
#
loop_
_entity_poly.entity_id
_entity_poly.type
_entity_poly.pdbx_seq_one_letter_code
_entity_poly.pdbx_strand_id
1 'polypeptide(L)'
;MPGPDAHLISGGESEFYNRTYGVSRRASRMGAELDSHILKLNSDGRLPSAAVFPGTVQCPPSGKPFLLMADAQATGGYPRIAHVIRADRHMLGQIRPGDQIQFRRCMPDEAARILKEKTKLLQGWLGDAFQLR
;
A
#
# COMPACT_ATOMS: atom_id res chain seq x y z
N MET A 1 1.25 -6.78 -0.83
CA MET A 1 0.40 -7.85 -1.39
C MET A 1 -0.51 -7.27 -2.46
N PRO A 2 -0.88 -8.05 -3.51
CA PRO A 2 -1.95 -7.65 -4.41
C PRO A 2 -3.24 -7.36 -3.65
N GLY A 3 -3.93 -6.33 -4.06
CA GLY A 3 -5.25 -6.00 -3.55
C GLY A 3 -6.36 -6.78 -4.26
N PRO A 4 -7.59 -6.79 -3.72
CA PRO A 4 -8.70 -7.54 -4.31
C PRO A 4 -9.08 -7.06 -5.71
N ASP A 5 -8.77 -5.80 -6.03
CA ASP A 5 -9.13 -5.17 -7.29
C ASP A 5 -7.91 -5.02 -8.25
N ALA A 6 -6.78 -5.67 -7.94
CA ALA A 6 -5.55 -5.60 -8.75
C ALA A 6 -5.74 -6.08 -10.20
N HIS A 7 -6.70 -6.99 -10.42
CA HIS A 7 -7.07 -7.49 -11.75
C HIS A 7 -7.64 -6.42 -12.68
N LEU A 8 -8.04 -5.26 -12.14
CA LEU A 8 -8.55 -4.14 -12.92
C LEU A 8 -7.44 -3.32 -13.60
N ILE A 9 -6.17 -3.52 -13.23
CA ILE A 9 -5.04 -2.88 -13.92
C ILE A 9 -4.92 -3.47 -15.33
N SER A 10 -5.00 -2.63 -16.36
CA SER A 10 -5.06 -3.06 -17.77
C SER A 10 -3.84 -3.87 -18.21
N GLY A 11 -2.66 -3.51 -17.73
CA GLY A 11 -1.40 -4.25 -17.98
C GLY A 11 -1.14 -5.38 -16.97
N GLY A 12 -2.12 -5.70 -16.11
CA GLY A 12 -1.95 -6.65 -15.02
C GLY A 12 -1.22 -6.05 -13.80
N GLU A 13 -1.25 -6.76 -12.70
CA GLU A 13 -0.66 -6.29 -11.43
C GLU A 13 0.86 -6.06 -11.52
N SER A 14 1.56 -6.73 -12.43
CA SER A 14 3.00 -6.54 -12.66
C SER A 14 3.34 -5.13 -13.11
N GLU A 15 2.44 -4.44 -13.80
CA GLU A 15 2.65 -3.05 -14.21
C GLU A 15 2.82 -2.15 -12.99
N PHE A 16 2.08 -2.38 -11.92
CA PHE A 16 2.22 -1.64 -10.67
C PHE A 16 3.56 -1.94 -9.98
N TYR A 17 3.96 -3.22 -9.89
CA TYR A 17 5.17 -3.62 -9.14
C TYR A 17 6.48 -3.32 -9.87
N ASN A 18 6.46 -3.20 -11.19
CA ASN A 18 7.68 -2.94 -11.98
C ASN A 18 8.01 -1.44 -12.11
N ARG A 19 7.38 -0.59 -11.32
CA ARG A 19 7.54 0.86 -11.39
C ARG A 19 8.12 1.44 -10.10
N THR A 20 8.86 2.53 -10.26
CA THR A 20 9.25 3.41 -9.15
C THR A 20 8.35 4.63 -9.16
N TYR A 21 7.77 4.96 -8.03
CA TYR A 21 6.82 6.06 -7.87
C TYR A 21 7.46 7.19 -7.06
N GLY A 22 7.27 8.41 -7.49
CA GLY A 22 7.57 9.59 -6.68
C GLY A 22 6.42 9.89 -5.71
N VAL A 23 6.74 10.32 -4.50
CA VAL A 23 5.75 10.81 -3.54
C VAL A 23 5.45 12.27 -3.84
N SER A 24 4.20 12.57 -4.18
CA SER A 24 3.74 13.93 -4.48
C SER A 24 3.95 14.87 -3.30
N ARG A 25 4.15 16.15 -3.60
CA ARG A 25 4.20 17.23 -2.58
C ARG A 25 2.88 17.40 -1.82
N ARG A 26 1.78 16.84 -2.33
CA ARG A 26 0.46 16.83 -1.69
C ARG A 26 0.28 15.73 -0.65
N ALA A 27 1.34 14.97 -0.33
CA ALA A 27 1.28 13.95 0.70
C ALA A 27 0.89 14.56 2.05
N SER A 28 0.01 13.87 2.77
CA SER A 28 -0.49 14.24 4.09
C SER A 28 -0.59 13.01 4.98
N ARG A 29 -1.03 13.18 6.22
CA ARG A 29 -1.30 12.06 7.12
C ARG A 29 -2.48 11.17 6.66
N MET A 30 -3.34 11.66 5.78
CA MET A 30 -4.44 10.88 5.18
C MET A 30 -3.98 9.98 4.04
N GLY A 31 -3.00 10.44 3.24
CA GLY A 31 -2.51 9.67 2.12
C GLY A 31 -1.50 10.40 1.27
N ALA A 32 -0.83 9.65 0.42
CA ALA A 32 0.18 10.13 -0.51
C ALA A 32 -0.18 9.72 -1.94
N GLU A 33 -0.38 10.72 -2.80
CA GLU A 33 -0.47 10.50 -4.24
C GLU A 33 0.90 10.08 -4.76
N LEU A 34 0.93 9.03 -5.58
CA LEU A 34 2.14 8.51 -6.18
C LEU A 34 2.23 8.98 -7.63
N ASP A 35 3.26 9.75 -7.91
CA ASP A 35 3.53 10.31 -9.23
C ASP A 35 4.42 9.37 -10.08
N SER A 36 4.77 9.84 -11.24
CA SER A 36 5.70 9.25 -12.22
C SER A 36 5.07 8.27 -13.20
N HIS A 37 4.00 7.58 -12.83
CA HIS A 37 3.27 6.68 -13.73
C HIS A 37 1.76 6.78 -13.55
N ILE A 38 1.06 6.72 -14.68
CA ILE A 38 -0.39 6.61 -14.72
C ILE A 38 -0.74 5.17 -15.08
N LEU A 39 -1.44 4.49 -14.18
CA LEU A 39 -1.97 3.17 -14.43
C LEU A 39 -3.29 3.29 -15.21
N LYS A 40 -3.45 2.42 -16.19
CA LYS A 40 -4.74 2.29 -16.90
C LYS A 40 -5.56 1.21 -16.21
N LEU A 41 -6.84 1.51 -16.01
CA LEU A 41 -7.79 0.56 -15.43
C LEU A 41 -8.76 0.08 -16.53
N ASN A 42 -9.18 -1.19 -16.43
CA ASN A 42 -10.22 -1.79 -17.26
C ASN A 42 -11.65 -1.46 -16.75
N SER A 43 -11.80 -0.35 -16.04
CA SER A 43 -13.06 0.14 -15.49
C SER A 43 -13.02 1.66 -15.44
N ASP A 44 -14.14 2.29 -15.08
CA ASP A 44 -14.22 3.74 -14.82
C ASP A 44 -13.50 4.17 -13.52
N GLY A 45 -12.87 3.23 -12.83
CA GLY A 45 -12.14 3.49 -11.58
C GLY A 45 -13.04 3.80 -10.39
N ARG A 46 -14.33 3.49 -10.47
CA ARG A 46 -15.29 3.66 -9.39
C ARG A 46 -15.93 2.34 -9.02
N LEU A 47 -15.92 2.03 -7.72
CA LEU A 47 -16.49 0.81 -7.16
C LEU A 47 -17.42 1.19 -6.00
N PRO A 48 -18.32 0.29 -5.59
CA PRO A 48 -19.02 0.44 -4.32
C PRO A 48 -18.03 0.65 -3.17
N SER A 49 -18.40 1.51 -2.22
CA SER A 49 -17.58 1.75 -1.04
C SER A 49 -17.28 0.45 -0.29
N ALA A 50 -16.01 0.24 0.01
CA ALA A 50 -15.52 -0.92 0.74
C ALA A 50 -14.55 -0.48 1.83
N ALA A 51 -14.31 -1.35 2.81
CA ALA A 51 -13.36 -1.09 3.87
C ALA A 51 -11.94 -0.88 3.31
N VAL A 52 -11.28 0.16 3.81
CA VAL A 52 -9.88 0.47 3.55
C VAL A 52 -9.17 0.75 4.88
N PHE A 53 -7.86 0.67 4.88
CA PHE A 53 -7.04 0.88 6.07
C PHE A 53 -5.65 1.42 5.68
N PRO A 54 -4.88 1.96 6.63
CA PRO A 54 -3.51 2.41 6.37
C PRO A 54 -2.67 1.34 5.68
N GLY A 55 -2.00 1.71 4.60
CA GLY A 55 -1.26 0.79 3.73
C GLY A 55 -2.04 0.26 2.53
N THR A 56 -3.35 0.53 2.42
CA THR A 56 -4.09 0.28 1.17
C THR A 56 -3.62 1.24 0.08
N VAL A 57 -3.35 0.72 -1.10
CA VAL A 57 -3.09 1.51 -2.31
C VAL A 57 -4.35 1.48 -3.16
N GLN A 58 -4.96 2.63 -3.33
CA GLN A 58 -6.11 2.84 -4.21
C GLN A 58 -5.68 3.41 -5.55
N CYS A 59 -6.41 3.10 -6.62
CA CYS A 59 -6.19 3.69 -7.92
C CYS A 59 -7.44 4.47 -8.36
N PRO A 60 -7.48 5.80 -8.17
CA PRO A 60 -8.56 6.65 -8.66
C PRO A 60 -8.62 6.65 -10.19
N PRO A 61 -9.69 7.21 -10.80
CA PRO A 61 -9.83 7.33 -12.26
C PRO A 61 -8.67 8.08 -12.94
N SER A 62 -7.96 8.94 -12.20
CA SER A 62 -6.74 9.60 -12.69
C SER A 62 -5.61 8.63 -13.05
N GLY A 63 -5.67 7.40 -12.56
CA GLY A 63 -4.62 6.40 -12.74
C GLY A 63 -3.38 6.60 -11.87
N LYS A 64 -3.37 7.63 -11.02
CA LYS A 64 -2.28 7.86 -10.07
C LYS A 64 -2.57 7.09 -8.78
N PRO A 65 -1.75 6.10 -8.42
CA PRO A 65 -1.98 5.36 -7.19
C PRO A 65 -1.96 6.29 -5.98
N PHE A 66 -2.80 6.00 -4.99
CA PHE A 66 -2.90 6.75 -3.76
C PHE A 66 -2.71 5.81 -2.57
N LEU A 67 -1.61 6.01 -1.84
CA LEU A 67 -1.24 5.21 -0.68
C LEU A 67 -1.90 5.80 0.58
N LEU A 68 -2.79 5.04 1.21
CA LEU A 68 -3.46 5.47 2.44
C LEU A 68 -2.50 5.43 3.63
N MET A 69 -2.49 6.50 4.40
CA MET A 69 -1.62 6.73 5.55
C MET A 69 -2.39 6.58 6.88
N ALA A 70 -1.76 6.94 7.99
CA ALA A 70 -2.26 6.67 9.34
C ALA A 70 -3.66 7.26 9.64
N ASP A 71 -3.96 8.45 9.10
CA ASP A 71 -5.24 9.16 9.35
C ASP A 71 -6.22 9.00 8.18
N ALA A 72 -6.04 7.97 7.34
CA ALA A 72 -6.94 7.72 6.22
C ALA A 72 -8.36 7.36 6.67
N GLN A 73 -9.31 7.60 5.77
CA GLN A 73 -10.68 7.16 5.95
C GLN A 73 -10.80 5.63 6.08
N ALA A 74 -11.88 5.16 6.71
CA ALA A 74 -12.14 3.73 6.89
C ALA A 74 -12.86 3.07 5.69
N THR A 75 -13.41 3.86 4.76
CA THR A 75 -14.11 3.38 3.56
C THR A 75 -13.72 4.18 2.34
N GLY A 76 -13.76 3.55 1.18
CA GLY A 76 -13.49 4.20 -0.10
C GLY A 76 -14.06 3.42 -1.28
N GLY A 77 -14.30 4.13 -2.38
CA GLY A 77 -14.94 3.61 -3.61
C GLY A 77 -13.98 3.50 -4.80
N TYR A 78 -12.67 3.55 -4.59
CA TYR A 78 -11.69 3.32 -5.64
C TYR A 78 -11.10 1.92 -5.58
N PRO A 79 -10.66 1.35 -6.72
CA PRO A 79 -10.01 0.05 -6.75
C PRO A 79 -8.83 -0.04 -5.78
N ARG A 80 -8.83 -1.09 -4.96
CA ARG A 80 -7.76 -1.40 -4.01
C ARG A 80 -6.76 -2.33 -4.71
N ILE A 81 -5.73 -1.76 -5.29
CA ILE A 81 -4.81 -2.49 -6.16
C ILE A 81 -3.69 -3.20 -5.40
N ALA A 82 -3.35 -2.72 -4.21
CA ALA A 82 -2.33 -3.34 -3.37
C ALA A 82 -2.55 -3.02 -1.89
N HIS A 83 -1.88 -3.79 -1.03
CA HIS A 83 -1.79 -3.54 0.40
C HIS A 83 -0.36 -3.69 0.88
N VAL A 84 0.12 -2.71 1.65
CA VAL A 84 1.38 -2.82 2.38
C VAL A 84 1.23 -3.89 3.46
N ILE A 85 2.16 -4.83 3.51
CA ILE A 85 2.14 -5.91 4.51
C ILE A 85 2.33 -5.35 5.92
N ARG A 86 1.78 -6.04 6.91
CA ARG A 86 1.82 -5.57 8.30
C ARG A 86 3.24 -5.34 8.82
N ALA A 87 4.19 -6.18 8.40
CA ALA A 87 5.59 -6.06 8.77
C ALA A 87 6.22 -4.72 8.33
N ASP A 88 5.70 -4.09 7.25
CA ASP A 88 6.25 -2.87 6.66
C ASP A 88 5.43 -1.62 6.96
N ARG A 89 4.32 -1.72 7.69
CA ARG A 89 3.46 -0.56 8.00
C ARG A 89 4.18 0.58 8.72
N HIS A 90 5.20 0.28 9.50
CA HIS A 90 6.02 1.30 10.17
C HIS A 90 6.71 2.23 9.17
N MET A 91 6.97 1.77 7.94
CA MET A 91 7.58 2.59 6.88
C MET A 91 6.65 3.70 6.40
N LEU A 92 5.32 3.53 6.53
CA LEU A 92 4.36 4.57 6.16
C LEU A 92 4.61 5.89 6.87
N GLY A 93 4.99 5.84 8.15
CA GLY A 93 5.31 7.03 8.95
C GLY A 93 6.64 7.71 8.59
N GLN A 94 7.43 7.09 7.71
CA GLN A 94 8.74 7.61 7.29
C GLN A 94 8.72 8.22 5.89
N ILE A 95 7.62 8.03 5.15
CA ILE A 95 7.47 8.54 3.79
C ILE A 95 7.33 10.07 3.79
N ARG A 96 8.09 10.72 2.93
CA ARG A 96 8.12 12.18 2.78
C ARG A 96 7.82 12.59 1.34
N PRO A 97 7.25 13.78 1.12
CA PRO A 97 7.17 14.37 -0.22
C PRO A 97 8.52 14.39 -0.91
N GLY A 98 8.59 13.93 -2.13
CA GLY A 98 9.80 13.82 -2.93
C GLY A 98 10.57 12.49 -2.80
N ASP A 99 10.19 11.63 -1.85
CA ASP A 99 10.76 10.28 -1.79
C ASP A 99 10.38 9.46 -3.03
N GLN A 100 11.19 8.46 -3.31
CA GLN A 100 10.88 7.44 -4.32
C GLN A 100 10.53 6.12 -3.64
N ILE A 101 9.46 5.49 -4.10
CA ILE A 101 8.95 4.24 -3.56
C ILE A 101 8.85 3.20 -4.66
N GLN A 102 9.29 1.99 -4.35
CA GLN A 102 9.04 0.81 -5.17
C GLN A 102 8.35 -0.25 -4.33
N PHE A 103 7.32 -0.87 -4.88
CA PHE A 103 6.60 -1.96 -4.23
C PHE A 103 7.12 -3.30 -4.74
N ARG A 104 7.41 -4.19 -3.81
CA ARG A 104 7.71 -5.59 -4.13
C ARG A 104 6.46 -6.44 -3.94
N ARG A 105 6.14 -7.27 -4.92
CA ARG A 105 5.06 -8.24 -4.80
C ARG A 105 5.37 -9.24 -3.68
N CYS A 106 4.41 -9.47 -2.83
CA CYS A 106 4.51 -10.39 -1.70
C CYS A 106 3.19 -11.13 -1.56
N MET A 107 3.23 -12.43 -1.39
CA MET A 107 2.04 -13.27 -1.18
C MET A 107 1.73 -13.42 0.32
N PRO A 108 0.49 -13.81 0.69
CA PRO A 108 0.09 -13.90 2.10
C PRO A 108 1.00 -14.75 2.98
N ASP A 109 1.43 -15.91 2.49
CA ASP A 109 2.32 -16.81 3.25
C ASP A 109 3.70 -16.20 3.48
N GLU A 110 4.25 -15.52 2.46
CA GLU A 110 5.50 -14.78 2.58
C GLU A 110 5.36 -13.62 3.57
N ALA A 111 4.26 -12.87 3.51
CA ALA A 111 3.97 -11.78 4.43
C ALA A 111 3.89 -12.25 5.89
N ALA A 112 3.22 -13.39 6.12
CA ALA A 112 3.14 -14.01 7.44
C ALA A 112 4.51 -14.44 7.97
N ARG A 113 5.35 -15.03 7.13
CA ARG A 113 6.72 -15.41 7.48
C ARG A 113 7.57 -14.21 7.84
N ILE A 114 7.55 -13.16 7.03
CA ILE A 114 8.28 -11.91 7.29
C ILE A 114 7.85 -11.30 8.63
N LEU A 115 6.54 -11.25 8.90
CA LEU A 115 6.03 -10.72 10.16
C LEU A 115 6.51 -11.54 11.37
N LYS A 116 6.50 -12.87 11.26
CA LYS A 116 6.98 -13.77 12.30
C LYS A 116 8.47 -13.59 12.59
N GLU A 117 9.30 -13.48 11.55
CA GLU A 117 10.74 -13.23 11.66
C GLU A 117 11.02 -11.88 12.33
N LYS A 118 10.32 -10.84 11.89
CA LYS A 118 10.43 -9.50 12.49
C LYS A 118 10.02 -9.49 13.96
N THR A 119 8.93 -10.19 14.30
CA THR A 119 8.47 -10.30 15.69
C THR A 119 9.53 -10.96 16.57
N LYS A 120 10.15 -12.05 16.12
CA LYS A 120 11.22 -12.72 16.86
C LYS A 120 12.43 -11.80 17.09
N LEU A 121 12.84 -11.06 16.06
CA LEU A 121 13.93 -10.08 16.17
C LEU A 121 13.63 -9.02 17.23
N LEU A 122 12.41 -8.46 17.22
CA LEU A 122 12.01 -7.42 18.16
C LEU A 122 11.80 -7.95 19.58
N GLN A 123 11.33 -9.19 19.76
CA GLN A 123 11.22 -9.83 21.07
C GLN A 123 12.56 -9.92 21.78
N GLY A 124 13.64 -10.23 21.05
CA GLY A 124 14.99 -10.25 21.59
C GLY A 124 15.47 -8.91 22.16
N TRP A 125 14.88 -7.79 21.70
CA TRP A 125 15.23 -6.43 22.14
C TRP A 125 14.25 -5.86 23.17
N LEU A 126 12.97 -6.19 23.05
CA LEU A 126 11.88 -5.56 23.78
C LEU A 126 11.26 -6.47 24.87
N GLY A 127 11.76 -7.71 24.98
CA GLY A 127 11.25 -8.70 25.93
C GLY A 127 9.97 -9.41 25.47
N ASP A 128 9.55 -10.40 26.25
CA ASP A 128 8.44 -11.31 25.90
C ASP A 128 7.06 -10.64 25.87
N ALA A 129 6.94 -9.45 26.46
CA ALA A 129 5.68 -8.68 26.47
C ALA A 129 5.38 -7.99 25.12
N PHE A 130 6.35 -7.95 24.21
CA PHE A 130 6.17 -7.30 22.91
C PHE A 130 5.41 -8.17 21.94
N GLN A 131 4.26 -7.68 21.51
CA GLN A 131 3.48 -8.28 20.41
C GLN A 131 3.18 -7.21 19.36
N LEU A 132 3.52 -7.50 18.09
CA LEU A 132 3.06 -6.71 16.94
C LEU A 132 1.56 -6.96 16.76
N ARG A 133 0.77 -6.03 17.23
CA ARG A 133 -0.68 -6.03 17.03
C ARG A 133 -1.06 -5.41 15.70
#